data_03f69104ba61ccdd7953d6c64dddbaed
#
_entry.id   03f69104ba61ccdd7953d6c64dddbaed
#
_cell.length_a   1.000
_cell.length_b   1.000
_cell.length_c   1.000
_cell.angle_alpha   90.00
_cell.angle_beta   90.00
_cell.angle_gamma   90.00
#
_symmetry.space_group_name_H-M   'P 1'
#
loop_
_entity.id
_entity.type
_entity.pdbx_description
1 polymer ?
#
loop_
_entity_poly.entity_id
_entity_poly.type
_entity_poly.pdbx_seq_one_letter_code
_entity_poly.pdbx_strand_id
1 'polypeptide(L)'
;MNNKNIGKILKTFVKKYSITRLILFGSRADGTNREDSDVDLIVEFSVPVSLITLSRIKIEMEEALGLVVDIVHGPITDDDMIEVNKEVVLYSVYY
;
A
#
# COMPACT_ATOMS: atom_id res chain seq x y z
N MET A 1 -10.43 2.44 -11.07
CA MET A 1 -9.04 2.05 -11.41
C MET A 1 -8.80 0.60 -11.00
N ASN A 2 -8.15 -0.19 -11.86
CA ASN A 2 -7.88 -1.58 -11.53
C ASN A 2 -6.56 -1.74 -10.76
N ASN A 3 -6.40 -2.91 -10.12
CA ASN A 3 -5.22 -3.17 -9.27
C ASN A 3 -3.91 -3.16 -10.04
N LYS A 4 -3.91 -3.54 -11.32
CA LYS A 4 -2.71 -3.51 -12.15
C LYS A 4 -2.21 -2.09 -12.34
N ASN A 5 -3.11 -1.15 -12.60
CA ASN A 5 -2.76 0.26 -12.75
C ASN A 5 -2.31 0.88 -11.44
N ILE A 6 -2.97 0.52 -10.33
CA ILE A 6 -2.57 0.96 -9.00
C ILE A 6 -1.13 0.52 -8.72
N GLY A 7 -0.82 -0.75 -8.93
CA GLY A 7 0.52 -1.27 -8.72
C GLY A 7 1.57 -0.57 -9.56
N LYS A 8 1.26 -0.30 -10.82
CA LYS A 8 2.17 0.39 -11.73
C LYS A 8 2.49 1.81 -11.24
N ILE A 9 1.47 2.55 -10.81
CA ILE A 9 1.64 3.91 -10.32
C ILE A 9 2.41 3.90 -9.00
N LEU A 10 2.05 3.03 -8.07
CA LEU A 10 2.67 2.98 -6.75
C LEU A 10 4.14 2.56 -6.79
N LYS A 11 4.54 1.76 -7.77
CA LYS A 11 5.95 1.38 -7.94
C LYS A 11 6.85 2.57 -8.20
N THR A 12 6.30 3.68 -8.70
CA THR A 12 7.09 4.90 -8.93
C THR A 12 7.58 5.53 -7.62
N PHE A 13 6.94 5.20 -6.49
CA PHE A 13 7.32 5.72 -5.16
C PHE A 13 8.40 4.89 -4.47
N VAL A 14 8.68 3.68 -4.96
CA VAL A 14 9.54 2.71 -4.28
C VAL A 14 10.96 3.26 -4.02
N LYS A 15 11.59 3.83 -5.04
CA LYS A 15 12.93 4.37 -4.89
C LYS A 15 12.97 5.63 -4.04
N LYS A 16 11.99 6.49 -4.23
CA LYS A 16 11.93 7.79 -3.55
C LYS A 16 11.86 7.63 -2.02
N TYR A 17 11.14 6.62 -1.55
CA TYR A 17 10.87 6.43 -0.13
C TYR A 17 11.51 5.18 0.47
N SER A 18 12.42 4.53 -0.24
CA SER A 18 13.10 3.31 0.22
C SER A 18 12.11 2.21 0.62
N ILE A 19 11.07 2.05 -0.16
CA ILE A 19 10.04 1.02 0.07
C ILE A 19 10.61 -0.35 -0.31
N THR A 20 10.44 -1.34 0.57
CA THR A 20 10.86 -2.71 0.32
C THR A 20 9.71 -3.64 0.01
N ARG A 21 8.49 -3.28 0.42
CA ARG A 21 7.31 -4.09 0.13
C ARG A 21 6.06 -3.22 0.08
N LEU A 22 5.22 -3.49 -0.91
CA LEU A 22 3.90 -2.89 -1.06
C LEU A 22 2.89 -4.03 -1.15
N ILE A 23 1.95 -4.06 -0.22
CA ILE A 23 0.92 -5.09 -0.17
C ILE A 23 -0.45 -4.41 -0.18
N LEU A 24 -1.30 -4.83 -1.11
CA LEU A 24 -2.67 -4.38 -1.20
C LEU A 24 -3.56 -5.33 -0.39
N PHE A 25 -4.42 -4.79 0.46
CA PHE A 25 -5.36 -5.59 1.24
C PHE A 25 -6.75 -4.95 1.19
N GLY A 26 -7.68 -5.49 1.99
CA GLY A 26 -9.05 -4.97 2.03
C GLY A 26 -9.86 -5.34 0.80
N SER A 27 -10.87 -4.52 0.47
CA SER A 27 -11.82 -4.84 -0.60
C SER A 27 -11.16 -5.03 -1.97
N ARG A 28 -10.09 -4.30 -2.26
CA ARG A 28 -9.39 -4.44 -3.54
C ARG A 28 -8.59 -5.73 -3.64
N ALA A 29 -8.18 -6.29 -2.52
CA ALA A 29 -7.46 -7.56 -2.51
C ALA A 29 -8.41 -8.76 -2.63
N ASP A 30 -9.60 -8.68 -2.06
CA ASP A 30 -10.57 -9.78 -2.10
C ASP A 30 -11.59 -9.68 -3.25
N GLY A 31 -11.50 -8.65 -4.04
CA GLY A 31 -12.36 -8.50 -5.23
C GLY A 31 -13.73 -7.90 -4.98
N THR A 32 -14.00 -7.41 -3.77
CA THR A 32 -15.30 -6.81 -3.44
C THR A 32 -15.35 -5.31 -3.68
N ASN A 33 -14.26 -4.72 -4.20
CA ASN A 33 -14.14 -3.29 -4.39
C ASN A 33 -15.01 -2.77 -5.54
N ARG A 34 -15.33 -1.46 -5.45
CA ARG A 34 -15.87 -0.67 -6.55
C ARG A 34 -14.71 0.15 -7.14
N GLU A 35 -14.95 0.84 -8.27
CA GLU A 35 -13.93 1.66 -8.93
C GLU A 35 -13.37 2.75 -8.01
N ASP A 36 -14.22 3.33 -7.16
CA ASP A 36 -13.86 4.41 -6.24
C ASP A 36 -13.51 3.92 -4.83
N SER A 37 -13.40 2.62 -4.62
CA SER A 37 -13.04 2.07 -3.31
C SER A 37 -11.66 2.55 -2.87
N ASP A 38 -11.49 2.71 -1.54
CA ASP A 38 -10.22 3.09 -0.94
C ASP A 38 -9.13 2.06 -1.28
N VAL A 39 -7.90 2.53 -1.30
CA VAL A 39 -6.72 1.68 -1.50
C VAL A 39 -6.08 1.46 -0.14
N ASP A 40 -6.15 0.22 0.37
CA ASP A 40 -5.58 -0.15 1.65
C ASP A 40 -4.23 -0.82 1.43
N LEU A 41 -3.17 -0.23 1.97
CA LEU A 41 -1.80 -0.69 1.74
C LEU A 41 -1.07 -0.98 3.04
N ILE A 42 -0.29 -2.06 3.01
CA ILE A 42 0.74 -2.33 3.99
C ILE A 42 2.05 -1.98 3.32
N VAL A 43 2.84 -1.08 3.91
CA VAL A 43 4.10 -0.62 3.32
C VAL A 43 5.24 -0.87 4.28
N GLU A 44 6.29 -1.53 3.78
CA GLU A 44 7.52 -1.76 4.53
C GLU A 44 8.65 -0.96 3.91
N PHE A 45 9.56 -0.48 4.76
CA PHE A 45 10.68 0.37 4.36
C PHE A 45 12.01 -0.24 4.80
N SER A 46 13.07 0.10 4.08
CA SER A 46 14.44 -0.31 4.46
C SER A 46 15.05 0.58 5.53
N VAL A 47 14.40 1.70 5.85
CA VAL A 47 14.87 2.68 6.84
C VAL A 47 13.68 3.09 7.72
N PRO A 48 13.94 3.59 8.94
CA PRO A 48 12.88 4.14 9.78
C PRO A 48 12.17 5.31 9.10
N VAL A 49 10.86 5.39 9.25
CA VAL A 49 10.03 6.43 8.62
C VAL A 49 9.17 7.09 9.68
N SER A 50 9.19 8.42 9.74
CA SER A 50 8.37 9.18 10.68
C SER A 50 6.91 9.22 10.25
N LEU A 51 6.03 9.55 11.20
CA LEU A 51 4.60 9.73 10.91
C LEU A 51 4.37 10.87 9.91
N ILE A 52 5.21 11.91 9.97
CA ILE A 52 5.12 13.04 9.04
C ILE A 52 5.43 12.55 7.62
N THR A 53 6.46 11.73 7.47
CA THR A 53 6.81 11.15 6.16
C THR A 53 5.71 10.22 5.65
N LEU A 54 5.14 9.38 6.52
CA LEU A 54 4.02 8.52 6.13
C LEU A 54 2.83 9.32 5.64
N SER A 55 2.51 10.43 6.31
CA SER A 55 1.42 11.31 5.89
C SER A 55 1.70 11.93 4.52
N ARG A 56 2.95 12.30 4.26
CA ARG A 56 3.36 12.83 2.96
C ARG A 56 3.20 11.79 1.86
N ILE A 57 3.65 10.57 2.11
CA ILE A 57 3.51 9.46 1.16
C ILE A 57 2.04 9.22 0.83
N LYS A 58 1.18 9.17 1.86
CA LYS A 58 -0.25 9.02 1.68
C LYS A 58 -0.83 10.08 0.74
N ILE A 59 -0.53 11.34 1.01
CA ILE A 59 -1.03 12.46 0.20
C ILE A 59 -0.54 12.36 -1.24
N GLU A 60 0.74 12.07 -1.44
CA GLU A 60 1.30 11.94 -2.79
C GLU A 60 0.67 10.78 -3.56
N MET A 61 0.44 9.66 -2.89
CA MET A 61 -0.22 8.51 -3.52
C MET A 61 -1.66 8.82 -3.86
N GLU A 62 -2.39 9.52 -2.98
CA GLU A 62 -3.77 9.93 -3.25
C GLU A 62 -3.86 10.85 -4.45
N GLU A 63 -2.92 11.80 -4.56
CA GLU A 63 -2.86 12.69 -5.72
C GLU A 63 -2.57 11.92 -7.02
N ALA A 64 -1.68 10.95 -6.94
CA ALA A 64 -1.31 10.15 -8.12
C ALA A 64 -2.44 9.23 -8.58
N LEU A 65 -3.21 8.68 -7.65
CA LEU A 65 -4.26 7.70 -7.93
C LEU A 65 -5.64 8.33 -8.11
N GLY A 66 -5.88 9.48 -7.50
CA GLY A 66 -7.22 10.05 -7.44
C GLY A 66 -8.17 9.27 -6.53
N LEU A 67 -7.64 8.52 -5.57
CA LEU A 67 -8.38 7.69 -4.65
C LEU A 67 -7.87 7.91 -3.22
N VAL A 68 -8.71 7.61 -2.23
CA VAL A 68 -8.28 7.62 -0.83
C VAL A 68 -7.33 6.45 -0.59
N VAL A 69 -6.21 6.71 0.06
CA VAL A 69 -5.20 5.69 0.38
C VAL A 69 -5.03 5.61 1.88
N ASP A 70 -5.15 4.40 2.43
CA ASP A 70 -4.87 4.12 3.82
C ASP A 70 -3.58 3.30 3.91
N ILE A 71 -2.60 3.80 4.65
CA ILE A 71 -1.30 3.14 4.79
C ILE A 71 -1.13 2.59 6.19
N VAL A 72 -0.79 1.30 6.27
CA VAL A 72 -0.36 0.65 7.49
C VAL A 72 1.14 0.41 7.39
N HIS A 73 1.90 0.91 8.35
CA HIS A 73 3.35 0.70 8.38
C HIS A 73 3.64 -0.76 8.76
N GLY A 74 4.23 -1.51 7.84
CA GLY A 74 4.63 -2.89 8.08
C GLY A 74 6.02 -3.01 8.71
N PRO A 75 6.44 -4.22 9.04
CA PRO A 75 5.72 -5.47 8.87
C PRO A 75 4.56 -5.63 9.86
N ILE A 76 3.55 -6.40 9.47
CA ILE A 76 2.41 -6.68 10.32
C ILE A 76 2.64 -8.02 11.01
N THR A 77 2.40 -8.07 12.33
CA THR A 77 2.49 -9.31 13.10
C THR A 77 1.23 -10.15 12.90
N ASP A 78 1.28 -11.41 13.31
CA ASP A 78 0.11 -12.30 13.23
C ASP A 78 -1.11 -11.70 13.95
N ASP A 79 -0.89 -11.02 15.08
CA ASP A 79 -1.98 -10.40 15.82
C ASP A 79 -2.62 -9.26 15.03
N ASP A 80 -1.80 -8.48 14.30
CA ASP A 80 -2.29 -7.38 13.50
C ASP A 80 -3.02 -7.85 12.24
N MET A 81 -2.75 -9.07 11.80
CA MET A 81 -3.31 -9.61 10.56
C MET A 81 -4.67 -10.27 10.72
N ILE A 82 -5.29 -10.21 11.88
CA ILE A 82 -6.60 -10.82 12.13
C ILE A 82 -7.64 -10.37 11.12
N GLU A 83 -7.57 -9.11 10.70
CA GLU A 83 -8.52 -8.51 9.77
C GLU A 83 -8.09 -8.64 8.30
N VAL A 84 -6.90 -9.17 8.02
CA VAL A 84 -6.36 -9.26 6.66
C VAL A 84 -6.54 -10.68 6.14
N ASN A 85 -7.65 -10.94 5.45
CA ASN A 85 -7.95 -12.26 4.90
C ASN A 85 -7.25 -12.57 3.59
N LYS A 86 -7.01 -11.54 2.78
CA LYS A 86 -6.34 -11.68 1.49
C LYS A 86 -5.41 -10.51 1.27
N GLU A 87 -4.29 -10.78 0.58
CA GLU A 87 -3.30 -9.79 0.23
C GLU A 87 -2.86 -9.97 -1.21
N VAL A 88 -2.55 -8.86 -1.87
CA VAL A 88 -1.93 -8.88 -3.20
C VAL A 88 -0.60 -8.14 -3.06
N VAL A 89 0.51 -8.85 -3.27
CA VAL A 89 1.84 -8.25 -3.22
C VAL A 89 2.07 -7.48 -4.51
N LEU A 90 2.10 -6.15 -4.41
CA LEU A 90 2.35 -5.29 -5.57
C LEU A 90 3.84 -5.15 -5.87
N TYR A 91 4.66 -5.18 -4.83
CA TYR A 91 6.11 -5.05 -4.94
C TYR A 91 6.77 -5.68 -3.71
N SER A 92 7.88 -6.37 -3.92
CA SER A 92 8.69 -6.92 -2.83
C SER A 92 10.12 -7.12 -3.30
N VAL A 93 11.09 -6.79 -2.42
CA VAL A 93 12.51 -7.05 -2.68
C VAL A 93 12.94 -8.43 -2.19
N TYR A 94 12.02 -9.19 -1.57
CA TYR A 94 12.36 -10.43 -0.86
C TYR A 94 12.19 -11.71 -1.70
N TYR A 95 12.04 -11.59 -3.00
CA TYR A 95 12.11 -12.75 -3.90
C TYR A 95 12.64 -12.42 -5.27
#